data_e2c6c438c3891e460140566f9572d086
#
_entry.id   e2c6c438c3891e460140566f9572d086
#
_cell.length_a   1.000
_cell.length_b   1.000
_cell.length_c   1.000
_cell.angle_alpha   90.00
_cell.angle_beta   90.00
_cell.angle_gamma   90.00
#
_symmetry.space_group_name_H-M   'P 1'
#
loop_
_entity.id
_entity.type
_entity.pdbx_description
1 polymer ?
#
loop_
_entity_poly.entity_id
_entity_poly.type
_entity_poly.pdbx_seq_one_letter_code
_entity_poly.pdbx_strand_id
1 'polypeptide(L)'
;MKRLAKETSVYGLRRIIGRFLNWMLVPMYTRVLAGTGDYGIVTNLYGWTALLLVLLTYGMEPGFFRVINKKEEQEPMRVYASVLYCLLGTSTLFSLGVFALLPWISQAMGYADHPEFIGMMAGIVAVDAFCCIPFAYLRYRGKAWRFAGIKLLNIFLNIFLNIFFLLVCPWLQSHYPAAVDWFYTPGYGVGYVFVANVFTTLFTLLCLLPDILPGLRAKRNPEVLRQILRYSFPILLLGIAGIFNQTADKILFPFLYADKAYANEQLGIYGACFKIAVVMVMFTQAFRYAYEPFIFARNKSDDNKVAYAEAMKYFIIFALFIFLGVMFYIDILKFFVGPAYYPGLRVVPIVMLGELFFGIYFNLSLWYKLIDETRWGAYFSTIGCAATVSIILLFGSTYGYMACAWASFCCNLLMMVLSYFMGQRKYPIAYDLRTAAVYTALAALLYVAGMYLPIEQLGWRLAYRTLLLGVFAAFMIKRDLKTYFR
;
A
#
# COMPACT_ATOMS: atom_id res chain seq x y z
N MET A 1 -27.24 -11.98 4.81
CA MET A 1 -26.26 -11.36 5.73
C MET A 1 -25.09 -12.27 6.08
N LYS A 2 -25.24 -13.46 6.68
CA LYS A 2 -24.12 -14.38 7.03
C LYS A 2 -23.22 -14.78 5.84
N ARG A 3 -23.79 -15.01 4.64
CA ARG A 3 -23.02 -15.34 3.42
C ARG A 3 -22.18 -14.15 2.94
N LEU A 4 -22.76 -12.95 2.93
CA LEU A 4 -22.07 -11.70 2.55
C LEU A 4 -20.91 -11.38 3.52
N ALA A 5 -21.13 -11.51 4.82
CA ALA A 5 -20.11 -11.33 5.85
C ALA A 5 -18.96 -12.33 5.71
N LYS A 6 -19.27 -13.62 5.42
CA LYS A 6 -18.27 -14.66 5.18
C LYS A 6 -17.44 -14.39 3.91
N GLU A 7 -18.09 -13.97 2.83
CA GLU A 7 -17.39 -13.61 1.57
C GLU A 7 -16.51 -12.37 1.77
N THR A 8 -16.99 -11.32 2.44
CA THR A 8 -16.23 -10.10 2.74
C THR A 8 -15.01 -10.41 3.64
N SER A 9 -15.18 -11.24 4.66
CA SER A 9 -14.08 -11.67 5.54
C SER A 9 -13.01 -12.46 4.78
N VAL A 10 -13.43 -13.33 3.88
CA VAL A 10 -12.53 -14.13 3.03
C VAL A 10 -11.74 -13.23 2.06
N TYR A 11 -12.37 -12.21 1.48
CA TYR A 11 -11.66 -11.23 0.61
C TYR A 11 -10.70 -10.34 1.40
N GLY A 12 -11.10 -9.88 2.59
CA GLY A 12 -10.26 -9.06 3.47
C GLY A 12 -9.02 -9.80 3.96
N LEU A 13 -9.22 -11.00 4.51
CA LEU A 13 -8.15 -11.84 5.06
C LEU A 13 -7.10 -12.19 3.99
N ARG A 14 -7.53 -12.52 2.78
CA ARG A 14 -6.63 -12.83 1.65
C ARG A 14 -5.77 -11.64 1.22
N ARG A 15 -6.32 -10.43 1.25
CA ARG A 15 -5.58 -9.21 0.90
C ARG A 15 -4.48 -8.93 1.92
N ILE A 16 -4.76 -9.19 3.19
CA ILE A 16 -3.77 -9.07 4.28
C ILE A 16 -2.69 -10.15 4.15
N ILE A 17 -3.08 -11.41 3.93
CA ILE A 17 -2.14 -12.53 3.73
C ILE A 17 -1.23 -12.26 2.53
N GLY A 18 -1.77 -11.81 1.40
CA GLY A 18 -0.97 -11.52 0.21
C GLY A 18 0.07 -10.42 0.44
N ARG A 19 -0.29 -9.37 1.18
CA ARG A 19 0.65 -8.30 1.55
C ARG A 19 1.70 -8.79 2.53
N PHE A 20 1.30 -9.59 3.51
CA PHE A 20 2.22 -10.19 4.47
C PHE A 20 3.25 -11.10 3.79
N LEU A 21 2.82 -11.94 2.87
CA LEU A 21 3.72 -12.84 2.13
C LEU A 21 4.72 -12.07 1.27
N ASN A 22 4.29 -11.05 0.53
CA ASN A 22 5.21 -10.19 -0.22
C ASN A 22 6.14 -9.36 0.70
N TRP A 23 5.66 -8.97 1.88
CA TRP A 23 6.47 -8.30 2.88
C TRP A 23 7.60 -9.20 3.40
N MET A 24 7.38 -10.51 3.48
CA MET A 24 8.40 -11.51 3.86
C MET A 24 9.57 -11.62 2.86
N LEU A 25 9.46 -11.08 1.64
CA LEU A 25 10.59 -11.03 0.70
C LEU A 25 11.63 -9.96 1.05
N VAL A 26 11.26 -8.96 1.85
CA VAL A 26 12.16 -7.84 2.21
C VAL A 26 13.44 -8.29 2.92
N PRO A 27 13.40 -9.21 3.90
CA PRO A 27 14.61 -9.75 4.52
C PRO A 27 15.57 -10.39 3.52
N MET A 28 15.05 -11.03 2.49
CA MET A 28 15.85 -11.64 1.42
C MET A 28 16.46 -10.55 0.53
N TYR A 29 15.65 -9.63 0.01
CA TYR A 29 16.14 -8.56 -0.87
C TYR A 29 17.23 -7.72 -0.22
N THR A 30 17.05 -7.33 1.05
CA THR A 30 18.00 -6.47 1.76
C THR A 30 19.32 -7.16 2.12
N ARG A 31 19.46 -8.48 1.91
CA ARG A 31 20.69 -9.25 2.16
C ARG A 31 21.34 -9.80 0.89
N VAL A 32 20.53 -10.06 -0.14
CA VAL A 32 20.97 -10.75 -1.34
C VAL A 32 21.30 -9.77 -2.47
N LEU A 33 20.60 -8.65 -2.55
CA LEU A 33 20.92 -7.60 -3.51
C LEU A 33 22.26 -6.95 -3.15
N ALA A 34 23.03 -6.56 -4.17
CA ALA A 34 24.41 -6.15 -4.04
C ALA A 34 24.62 -4.90 -3.17
N GLY A 35 23.62 -4.01 -3.11
CA GLY A 35 23.71 -2.78 -2.34
C GLY A 35 22.36 -2.18 -1.95
N THR A 36 22.44 -1.14 -1.13
CA THR A 36 21.23 -0.38 -0.72
C THR A 36 20.59 0.32 -1.92
N GLY A 37 21.39 0.70 -2.92
CA GLY A 37 20.91 1.31 -4.16
C GLY A 37 20.00 0.39 -4.99
N ASP A 38 20.32 -0.89 -5.03
CA ASP A 38 19.50 -1.90 -5.72
C ASP A 38 18.07 -1.97 -5.14
N TYR A 39 17.98 -1.96 -3.82
CA TYR A 39 16.67 -1.92 -3.17
C TYR A 39 15.97 -0.57 -3.36
N GLY A 40 16.73 0.51 -3.54
CA GLY A 40 16.23 1.83 -3.91
C GLY A 40 15.57 1.82 -5.30
N ILE A 41 16.20 1.17 -6.30
CA ILE A 41 15.63 0.96 -7.63
C ILE A 41 14.28 0.23 -7.53
N VAL A 42 14.25 -0.87 -6.78
CA VAL A 42 12.99 -1.61 -6.52
C VAL A 42 11.93 -0.71 -5.89
N THR A 43 12.32 0.07 -4.87
CA THR A 43 11.41 0.98 -4.17
C THR A 43 10.85 2.08 -5.08
N ASN A 44 11.69 2.69 -5.92
CA ASN A 44 11.30 3.72 -6.86
C ASN A 44 10.34 3.18 -7.93
N LEU A 45 10.73 2.10 -8.61
CA LEU A 45 9.93 1.54 -9.70
C LEU A 45 8.59 0.98 -9.22
N TYR A 46 8.51 0.41 -8.01
CA TYR A 46 7.21 0.05 -7.43
C TYR A 46 6.36 1.27 -7.04
N GLY A 47 6.98 2.39 -6.67
CA GLY A 47 6.28 3.65 -6.50
C GLY A 47 5.61 4.11 -7.80
N TRP A 48 6.34 4.08 -8.90
CA TRP A 48 5.82 4.37 -10.24
C TRP A 48 4.75 3.36 -10.68
N THR A 49 4.98 2.07 -10.47
CA THR A 49 4.00 1.01 -10.76
C THR A 49 2.66 1.29 -10.08
N ALA A 50 2.68 1.68 -8.80
CA ALA A 50 1.45 1.97 -8.06
C ALA A 50 0.68 3.18 -8.63
N LEU A 51 1.39 4.25 -9.00
CA LEU A 51 0.80 5.44 -9.60
C LEU A 51 0.23 5.15 -11.00
N LEU A 52 1.04 4.51 -11.85
CA LEU A 52 0.67 4.18 -13.23
C LEU A 52 -0.50 3.20 -13.30
N LEU A 53 -0.59 2.25 -12.34
CA LEU A 53 -1.71 1.32 -12.26
C LEU A 53 -3.02 2.06 -11.99
N VAL A 54 -3.04 3.06 -11.11
CA VAL A 54 -4.23 3.89 -10.86
C VAL A 54 -4.58 4.71 -12.09
N LEU A 55 -3.58 5.29 -12.77
CA LEU A 55 -3.77 6.03 -14.03
C LEU A 55 -4.37 5.14 -15.13
N LEU A 56 -3.85 3.92 -15.32
CA LEU A 56 -4.29 3.00 -16.37
C LEU A 56 -5.61 2.29 -16.08
N THR A 57 -5.97 2.12 -14.83
CA THR A 57 -7.28 1.56 -14.45
C THR A 57 -8.38 2.63 -14.41
N TYR A 58 -8.01 3.90 -14.31
CA TYR A 58 -8.86 5.11 -14.30
C TYR A 58 -10.26 4.93 -13.72
N GLY A 59 -10.35 4.23 -12.58
CA GLY A 59 -11.60 4.05 -11.86
C GLY A 59 -12.62 3.14 -12.57
N MET A 60 -12.20 2.35 -13.57
CA MET A 60 -13.08 1.46 -14.33
C MET A 60 -13.73 0.38 -13.49
N GLU A 61 -13.07 -0.14 -12.47
CA GLU A 61 -13.64 -1.18 -11.61
C GLU A 61 -14.89 -0.72 -10.85
N PRO A 62 -14.88 0.40 -10.07
CA PRO A 62 -16.11 0.90 -9.46
C PRO A 62 -17.16 1.35 -10.48
N GLY A 63 -16.73 1.92 -11.63
CA GLY A 63 -17.64 2.25 -12.73
C GLY A 63 -18.35 1.02 -13.30
N PHE A 64 -17.61 -0.06 -13.52
CA PHE A 64 -18.14 -1.34 -13.96
C PHE A 64 -19.17 -1.89 -12.98
N PHE A 65 -18.86 -1.95 -11.67
CA PHE A 65 -19.81 -2.44 -10.67
C PHE A 65 -21.05 -1.57 -10.56
N ARG A 66 -20.95 -0.26 -10.72
CA ARG A 66 -22.09 0.64 -10.69
C ARG A 66 -23.08 0.36 -11.82
N VAL A 67 -22.57 0.14 -13.03
CA VAL A 67 -23.42 -0.05 -14.21
C VAL A 67 -23.96 -1.47 -14.27
N ILE A 68 -23.13 -2.49 -14.05
CA ILE A 68 -23.55 -3.90 -14.18
C ILE A 68 -24.60 -4.32 -13.12
N ASN A 69 -24.66 -3.62 -11.98
CA ASN A 69 -25.64 -3.88 -10.92
C ASN A 69 -26.96 -3.11 -11.10
N LYS A 70 -27.09 -2.23 -12.09
CA LYS A 70 -28.36 -1.58 -12.40
C LYS A 70 -29.32 -2.58 -13.04
N LYS A 71 -30.51 -2.74 -12.45
CA LYS A 71 -31.53 -3.70 -12.88
C LYS A 71 -32.10 -3.45 -14.29
N GLU A 72 -31.97 -2.25 -14.82
CA GLU A 72 -32.56 -1.80 -16.07
C GLU A 72 -31.72 -2.08 -17.31
N GLU A 73 -30.50 -2.49 -17.18
CA GLU A 73 -29.59 -2.61 -18.29
C GLU A 73 -29.05 -4.02 -18.50
N GLN A 74 -29.42 -4.53 -19.67
CA GLN A 74 -28.57 -5.14 -20.68
C GLN A 74 -27.71 -6.34 -20.22
N GLU A 75 -27.50 -7.21 -21.17
CA GLU A 75 -26.62 -8.37 -21.07
C GLU A 75 -25.29 -8.01 -20.36
N PRO A 76 -25.01 -8.53 -19.15
CA PRO A 76 -23.81 -8.22 -18.40
C PRO A 76 -22.51 -8.42 -19.18
N MET A 77 -22.57 -9.30 -20.19
CA MET A 77 -21.45 -9.58 -21.07
C MET A 77 -21.11 -8.40 -21.99
N ARG A 78 -22.07 -7.57 -22.39
CA ARG A 78 -21.82 -6.38 -23.22
C ARG A 78 -21.13 -5.28 -22.39
N VAL A 79 -21.56 -5.12 -21.13
CA VAL A 79 -20.90 -4.19 -20.19
C VAL A 79 -19.44 -4.62 -19.99
N TYR A 80 -19.24 -5.92 -19.72
CA TYR A 80 -17.90 -6.49 -19.55
C TYR A 80 -17.03 -6.29 -20.78
N ALA A 81 -17.52 -6.64 -21.97
CA ALA A 81 -16.82 -6.48 -23.25
C ALA A 81 -16.41 -5.03 -23.51
N SER A 82 -17.31 -4.06 -23.27
CA SER A 82 -17.04 -2.65 -23.53
C SER A 82 -15.88 -2.11 -22.69
N VAL A 83 -15.84 -2.46 -21.40
CA VAL A 83 -14.74 -2.05 -20.50
C VAL A 83 -13.46 -2.80 -20.81
N LEU A 84 -13.55 -4.09 -21.12
CA LEU A 84 -12.41 -4.94 -21.46
C LEU A 84 -11.65 -4.40 -22.68
N TYR A 85 -12.37 -4.07 -23.76
CA TYR A 85 -11.77 -3.50 -24.97
C TYR A 85 -11.17 -2.11 -24.73
N CYS A 86 -11.80 -1.29 -23.89
CA CYS A 86 -11.28 0.02 -23.54
C CYS A 86 -9.93 -0.10 -22.82
N LEU A 87 -9.84 -0.97 -21.81
CA LEU A 87 -8.58 -1.22 -21.10
C LEU A 87 -7.54 -1.91 -21.96
N LEU A 88 -7.93 -2.82 -22.84
CA LEU A 88 -7.01 -3.42 -23.80
C LEU A 88 -6.38 -2.33 -24.69
N GLY A 89 -7.19 -1.43 -25.24
CA GLY A 89 -6.71 -0.34 -26.08
C GLY A 89 -5.79 0.62 -25.33
N THR A 90 -6.19 1.08 -24.14
CA THR A 90 -5.37 2.03 -23.35
C THR A 90 -4.09 1.39 -22.82
N SER A 91 -4.12 0.13 -22.38
CA SER A 91 -2.92 -0.58 -21.93
C SER A 91 -1.95 -0.86 -23.08
N THR A 92 -2.45 -1.20 -24.26
CA THR A 92 -1.62 -1.38 -25.46
C THR A 92 -1.01 -0.06 -25.90
N LEU A 93 -1.79 1.01 -25.96
CA LEU A 93 -1.28 2.35 -26.31
C LEU A 93 -0.21 2.83 -25.33
N PHE A 94 -0.42 2.62 -24.03
CA PHE A 94 0.56 2.94 -23.00
C PHE A 94 1.86 2.14 -23.20
N SER A 95 1.77 0.83 -23.41
CA SER A 95 2.95 0.00 -23.64
C SER A 95 3.72 0.47 -24.88
N LEU A 96 3.03 0.67 -25.99
CA LEU A 96 3.66 1.17 -27.22
C LEU A 96 4.33 2.55 -27.00
N GLY A 97 3.67 3.44 -26.28
CA GLY A 97 4.22 4.76 -25.95
C GLY A 97 5.47 4.66 -25.08
N VAL A 98 5.47 3.83 -24.04
CA VAL A 98 6.64 3.64 -23.18
C VAL A 98 7.78 2.98 -23.94
N PHE A 99 7.52 1.95 -24.77
CA PHE A 99 8.56 1.30 -25.56
C PHE A 99 9.14 2.23 -26.63
N ALA A 100 8.32 3.06 -27.27
CA ALA A 100 8.80 4.06 -28.24
C ALA A 100 9.67 5.16 -27.60
N LEU A 101 9.39 5.54 -26.34
CA LEU A 101 10.12 6.55 -25.61
C LEU A 101 11.12 5.98 -24.61
N LEU A 102 11.37 4.67 -24.65
CA LEU A 102 12.17 3.94 -23.64
C LEU A 102 13.55 4.56 -23.41
N PRO A 103 14.36 4.91 -24.44
CA PRO A 103 15.67 5.50 -24.22
C PRO A 103 15.59 6.85 -23.50
N TRP A 104 14.60 7.67 -23.84
CA TRP A 104 14.42 8.97 -23.23
C TRP A 104 13.94 8.86 -21.78
N ILE A 105 12.98 7.97 -21.50
CA ILE A 105 12.45 7.74 -20.14
C ILE A 105 13.53 7.17 -19.24
N SER A 106 14.30 6.19 -19.73
CA SER A 106 15.37 5.54 -18.94
C SER A 106 16.47 6.52 -18.59
N GLN A 107 16.85 7.40 -19.51
CA GLN A 107 17.82 8.47 -19.25
C GLN A 107 17.28 9.48 -18.23
N ALA A 108 16.05 9.94 -18.39
CA ALA A 108 15.41 10.89 -17.47
C ALA A 108 15.26 10.36 -16.04
N MET A 109 15.00 9.06 -15.90
CA MET A 109 14.88 8.39 -14.60
C MET A 109 16.22 7.94 -14.00
N GLY A 110 17.33 8.02 -14.76
CA GLY A 110 18.65 7.58 -14.30
C GLY A 110 18.87 6.07 -14.40
N TYR A 111 18.17 5.41 -15.32
CA TYR A 111 18.27 3.96 -15.60
C TYR A 111 18.74 3.69 -17.04
N ALA A 112 19.61 4.57 -17.56
CA ALA A 112 20.11 4.47 -18.95
C ALA A 112 20.87 3.15 -19.19
N ASP A 113 21.58 2.64 -18.17
CA ASP A 113 22.33 1.38 -18.23
C ASP A 113 21.42 0.13 -18.21
N HIS A 114 20.18 0.28 -17.71
CA HIS A 114 19.20 -0.80 -17.55
C HIS A 114 17.80 -0.37 -18.00
N PRO A 115 17.61 0.02 -19.26
CA PRO A 115 16.31 0.48 -19.77
C PRO A 115 15.25 -0.62 -19.71
N GLU A 116 15.67 -1.89 -19.72
CA GLU A 116 14.79 -3.05 -19.61
C GLU A 116 13.96 -3.06 -18.32
N PHE A 117 14.44 -2.47 -17.22
CA PHE A 117 13.66 -2.40 -15.98
C PHE A 117 12.37 -1.59 -16.19
N ILE A 118 12.45 -0.48 -16.93
CA ILE A 118 11.29 0.35 -17.27
C ILE A 118 10.37 -0.37 -18.25
N GLY A 119 10.93 -1.06 -19.23
CA GLY A 119 10.16 -1.87 -20.17
C GLY A 119 9.38 -2.99 -19.48
N MET A 120 10.03 -3.74 -18.57
CA MET A 120 9.38 -4.77 -17.76
C MET A 120 8.29 -4.17 -16.86
N MET A 121 8.56 -3.06 -16.18
CA MET A 121 7.59 -2.36 -15.35
C MET A 121 6.37 -1.93 -16.18
N ALA A 122 6.56 -1.34 -17.36
CA ALA A 122 5.48 -0.92 -18.23
C ALA A 122 4.60 -2.11 -18.66
N GLY A 123 5.22 -3.23 -19.03
CA GLY A 123 4.52 -4.46 -19.35
C GLY A 123 3.69 -5.01 -18.18
N ILE A 124 4.28 -5.03 -16.98
CA ILE A 124 3.58 -5.46 -15.75
C ILE A 124 2.35 -4.58 -15.51
N VAL A 125 2.53 -3.24 -15.52
CA VAL A 125 1.44 -2.29 -15.28
C VAL A 125 0.32 -2.41 -16.30
N ALA A 126 0.67 -2.55 -17.59
CA ALA A 126 -0.30 -2.68 -18.68
C ALA A 126 -1.15 -3.96 -18.54
N VAL A 127 -0.52 -5.09 -18.25
CA VAL A 127 -1.21 -6.36 -18.08
C VAL A 127 -2.04 -6.38 -16.79
N ASP A 128 -1.51 -5.85 -15.69
CA ASP A 128 -2.24 -5.76 -14.42
C ASP A 128 -3.47 -4.83 -14.51
N ALA A 129 -3.33 -3.70 -15.22
CA ALA A 129 -4.45 -2.80 -15.49
C ALA A 129 -5.53 -3.49 -16.33
N PHE A 130 -5.14 -4.20 -17.38
CA PHE A 130 -6.06 -5.00 -18.20
C PHE A 130 -6.76 -6.09 -17.37
N CYS A 131 -6.03 -6.82 -16.55
CA CYS A 131 -6.55 -7.92 -15.73
C CYS A 131 -7.50 -7.44 -14.61
N CYS A 132 -7.56 -6.14 -14.28
CA CYS A 132 -8.43 -5.66 -13.20
C CYS A 132 -9.91 -5.95 -13.49
N ILE A 133 -10.36 -5.86 -14.75
CA ILE A 133 -11.77 -6.09 -15.15
C ILE A 133 -12.13 -7.59 -15.22
N PRO A 134 -11.32 -8.50 -15.78
CA PRO A 134 -11.53 -9.93 -15.59
C PRO A 134 -11.68 -10.35 -14.13
N PHE A 135 -10.86 -9.81 -13.24
CA PHE A 135 -11.00 -10.05 -11.80
C PHE A 135 -12.30 -9.44 -11.22
N ALA A 136 -12.70 -8.25 -11.65
CA ALA A 136 -13.98 -7.65 -11.27
C ALA A 136 -15.16 -8.49 -11.74
N TYR A 137 -15.10 -9.02 -12.95
CA TYR A 137 -16.13 -9.89 -13.52
C TYR A 137 -16.24 -11.23 -12.78
N LEU A 138 -15.12 -11.84 -12.38
CA LEU A 138 -15.14 -13.03 -11.52
C LEU A 138 -15.86 -12.78 -10.19
N ARG A 139 -15.66 -11.59 -9.58
CA ARG A 139 -16.35 -11.18 -8.34
C ARG A 139 -17.84 -10.96 -8.58
N TYR A 140 -18.22 -10.29 -9.68
CA TYR A 140 -19.61 -10.13 -10.08
C TYR A 140 -20.33 -11.48 -10.24
N ARG A 141 -19.67 -12.46 -10.86
CA ARG A 141 -20.19 -13.82 -11.04
C ARG A 141 -20.17 -14.68 -9.78
N GLY A 142 -19.76 -14.17 -8.64
CA GLY A 142 -19.65 -14.93 -7.39
C GLY A 142 -18.57 -16.02 -7.39
N LYS A 143 -17.62 -16.02 -8.36
CA LYS A 143 -16.53 -17.00 -8.44
C LYS A 143 -15.37 -16.66 -7.49
N ALA A 144 -15.68 -16.47 -6.20
CA ALA A 144 -14.74 -16.04 -5.18
C ALA A 144 -13.52 -16.94 -5.05
N TRP A 145 -13.69 -18.26 -5.14
CA TRP A 145 -12.60 -19.24 -5.04
C TRP A 145 -11.63 -19.16 -6.20
N ARG A 146 -12.14 -18.98 -7.44
CA ARG A 146 -11.29 -18.84 -8.61
C ARG A 146 -10.49 -17.54 -8.57
N PHE A 147 -11.14 -16.42 -8.24
CA PHE A 147 -10.47 -15.14 -8.00
C PHE A 147 -9.34 -15.28 -6.98
N ALA A 148 -9.63 -15.93 -5.86
CA ALA A 148 -8.67 -16.08 -4.80
C ALA A 148 -7.55 -17.05 -5.12
N GLY A 149 -7.86 -18.16 -5.78
CA GLY A 149 -6.86 -19.14 -6.20
C GLY A 149 -5.84 -18.52 -7.14
N ILE A 150 -6.28 -17.78 -8.18
CA ILE A 150 -5.38 -17.10 -9.11
C ILE A 150 -4.49 -16.09 -8.38
N LYS A 151 -5.05 -15.27 -7.47
CA LYS A 151 -4.27 -14.28 -6.71
C LYS A 151 -3.26 -14.92 -5.76
N LEU A 152 -3.63 -15.99 -5.05
CA LEU A 152 -2.70 -16.70 -4.18
C LEU A 152 -1.60 -17.40 -5.00
N LEU A 153 -1.97 -18.03 -6.11
CA LEU A 153 -1.02 -18.69 -6.99
C LEU A 153 0.00 -17.68 -7.57
N ASN A 154 -0.46 -16.47 -7.97
CA ASN A 154 0.44 -15.38 -8.36
C ASN A 154 1.45 -15.05 -7.26
N ILE A 155 0.99 -14.90 -6.01
CA ILE A 155 1.88 -14.56 -4.89
C ILE A 155 2.88 -15.69 -4.62
N PHE A 156 2.44 -16.94 -4.57
CA PHE A 156 3.34 -18.07 -4.36
C PHE A 156 4.35 -18.22 -5.49
N LEU A 157 3.92 -18.08 -6.75
CA LEU A 157 4.80 -18.12 -7.90
C LEU A 157 5.82 -16.98 -7.87
N ASN A 158 5.40 -15.76 -7.48
CA ASN A 158 6.31 -14.63 -7.32
C ASN A 158 7.38 -14.90 -6.26
N ILE A 159 6.98 -15.41 -5.09
CA ILE A 159 7.91 -15.76 -4.02
C ILE A 159 8.87 -16.88 -4.51
N PHE A 160 8.33 -17.91 -5.13
CA PHE A 160 9.13 -19.01 -5.64
C PHE A 160 10.16 -18.54 -6.66
N LEU A 161 9.77 -17.74 -7.65
CA LEU A 161 10.68 -17.23 -8.67
C LEU A 161 11.74 -16.28 -8.08
N ASN A 162 11.38 -15.46 -7.11
CA ASN A 162 12.37 -14.61 -6.44
C ASN A 162 13.39 -15.45 -5.66
N ILE A 163 12.96 -16.47 -4.92
CA ILE A 163 13.88 -17.40 -4.25
C ILE A 163 14.73 -18.14 -5.27
N PHE A 164 14.13 -18.61 -6.36
CA PHE A 164 14.83 -19.32 -7.41
C PHE A 164 15.94 -18.48 -8.05
N PHE A 165 15.60 -17.28 -8.54
CA PHE A 165 16.58 -16.43 -9.22
C PHE A 165 17.62 -15.81 -8.28
N LEU A 166 17.24 -15.46 -7.05
CA LEU A 166 18.13 -14.73 -6.14
C LEU A 166 18.91 -15.62 -5.17
N LEU A 167 18.49 -16.85 -4.92
CA LEU A 167 19.16 -17.77 -4.01
C LEU A 167 19.60 -19.07 -4.70
N VAL A 168 18.68 -19.73 -5.43
CA VAL A 168 18.96 -21.04 -6.03
C VAL A 168 19.89 -20.90 -7.23
N CYS A 169 19.65 -19.95 -8.15
CA CYS A 169 20.52 -19.76 -9.32
C CYS A 169 21.95 -19.38 -8.95
N PRO A 170 22.24 -18.45 -8.02
CA PRO A 170 23.62 -18.19 -7.58
C PRO A 170 24.30 -19.42 -6.97
N TRP A 171 23.55 -20.23 -6.20
CA TRP A 171 24.06 -21.46 -5.65
C TRP A 171 24.37 -22.50 -6.75
N LEU A 172 23.47 -22.66 -7.73
CA LEU A 172 23.71 -23.52 -8.90
C LEU A 172 24.88 -23.02 -9.74
N GLN A 173 25.00 -21.70 -9.93
CA GLN A 173 26.11 -21.08 -10.67
C GLN A 173 27.48 -21.45 -10.05
N SER A 174 27.56 -21.50 -8.74
CA SER A 174 28.81 -21.82 -8.04
C SER A 174 29.14 -23.31 -8.05
N HIS A 175 28.14 -24.19 -8.17
CA HIS A 175 28.34 -25.66 -8.08
C HIS A 175 28.17 -26.39 -9.43
N TYR A 176 27.23 -25.90 -10.26
CA TYR A 176 26.85 -26.53 -11.54
C TYR A 176 26.59 -25.43 -12.60
N PRO A 177 27.64 -24.68 -13.04
CA PRO A 177 27.47 -23.54 -13.92
C PRO A 177 26.78 -23.91 -15.25
N ALA A 178 27.10 -25.03 -15.82
CA ALA A 178 26.50 -25.49 -17.07
C ALA A 178 24.96 -25.65 -17.03
N ALA A 179 24.39 -25.79 -15.86
CA ALA A 179 22.93 -25.92 -15.70
C ALA A 179 22.18 -24.57 -15.82
N VAL A 180 22.86 -23.46 -15.55
CA VAL A 180 22.21 -22.14 -15.44
C VAL A 180 22.79 -21.07 -16.36
N ASP A 181 24.00 -21.24 -16.91
CA ASP A 181 24.70 -20.26 -17.78
C ASP A 181 23.87 -19.81 -18.99
N TRP A 182 22.97 -20.64 -19.49
CA TRP A 182 22.17 -20.34 -20.67
C TRP A 182 21.00 -19.35 -20.42
N PHE A 183 20.60 -19.11 -19.15
CA PHE A 183 19.50 -18.20 -18.80
C PHE A 183 19.82 -17.28 -17.63
N TYR A 184 20.86 -17.56 -16.86
CA TYR A 184 21.20 -16.81 -15.67
C TYR A 184 22.46 -15.98 -15.85
N THR A 185 22.38 -14.68 -15.62
CA THR A 185 23.50 -13.74 -15.68
C THR A 185 23.88 -13.31 -14.27
N PRO A 186 25.08 -13.69 -13.79
CA PRO A 186 25.57 -13.24 -12.49
C PRO A 186 25.62 -11.71 -12.41
N GLY A 187 25.20 -11.15 -11.27
CA GLY A 187 25.22 -9.69 -11.05
C GLY A 187 23.97 -8.93 -11.54
N TYR A 188 23.06 -9.57 -12.29
CA TYR A 188 21.83 -8.92 -12.76
C TYR A 188 20.82 -8.60 -11.64
N GLY A 189 21.00 -9.14 -10.45
CA GLY A 189 20.32 -8.91 -9.16
C GLY A 189 18.88 -8.34 -9.22
N VAL A 190 18.77 -7.02 -9.25
CA VAL A 190 17.48 -6.30 -9.31
C VAL A 190 16.63 -6.71 -10.51
N GLY A 191 17.26 -6.96 -11.66
CA GLY A 191 16.54 -7.36 -12.87
C GLY A 191 15.72 -8.63 -12.67
N TYR A 192 16.21 -9.60 -11.90
CA TYR A 192 15.46 -10.82 -11.61
C TYR A 192 14.21 -10.60 -10.76
N VAL A 193 14.17 -9.54 -9.95
CA VAL A 193 12.94 -9.15 -9.24
C VAL A 193 11.85 -8.76 -10.24
N PHE A 194 12.21 -8.00 -11.29
CA PHE A 194 11.25 -7.60 -12.33
C PHE A 194 10.93 -8.77 -13.27
N VAL A 195 11.89 -9.59 -13.63
CA VAL A 195 11.66 -10.82 -14.41
C VAL A 195 10.65 -11.72 -13.71
N ALA A 196 10.82 -11.99 -12.40
CA ALA A 196 9.86 -12.76 -11.62
C ALA A 196 8.45 -12.16 -11.65
N ASN A 197 8.34 -10.84 -11.55
CA ASN A 197 7.05 -10.14 -11.65
C ASN A 197 6.43 -10.24 -13.06
N VAL A 198 7.21 -10.09 -14.13
CA VAL A 198 6.72 -10.27 -15.51
C VAL A 198 6.16 -11.68 -15.69
N PHE A 199 6.90 -12.71 -15.28
CA PHE A 199 6.44 -14.09 -15.38
C PHE A 199 5.13 -14.33 -14.61
N THR A 200 5.03 -13.81 -13.39
CA THR A 200 3.82 -13.99 -12.58
C THR A 200 2.61 -13.23 -13.12
N THR A 201 2.83 -12.04 -13.67
CA THR A 201 1.78 -11.24 -14.31
C THR A 201 1.29 -11.92 -15.60
N LEU A 202 2.20 -12.40 -16.44
CA LEU A 202 1.85 -13.17 -17.65
C LEU A 202 1.13 -14.48 -17.30
N PHE A 203 1.61 -15.20 -16.28
CA PHE A 203 0.93 -16.39 -15.77
C PHE A 203 -0.50 -16.10 -15.30
N THR A 204 -0.69 -14.97 -14.60
CA THR A 204 -2.03 -14.50 -14.19
C THR A 204 -2.92 -14.24 -15.39
N LEU A 205 -2.39 -13.58 -16.43
CA LEU A 205 -3.10 -13.35 -17.67
C LEU A 205 -3.53 -14.66 -18.32
N LEU A 206 -2.64 -15.65 -18.41
CA LEU A 206 -2.95 -16.98 -18.94
C LEU A 206 -4.05 -17.68 -18.15
N CYS A 207 -4.01 -17.62 -16.82
CA CYS A 207 -5.07 -18.17 -15.96
C CYS A 207 -6.45 -17.50 -16.18
N LEU A 208 -6.46 -16.23 -16.59
CA LEU A 208 -7.68 -15.45 -16.84
C LEU A 208 -8.19 -15.59 -18.28
N LEU A 209 -7.43 -16.16 -19.21
CA LEU A 209 -7.84 -16.31 -20.63
C LEU A 209 -9.25 -16.92 -20.80
N PRO A 210 -9.65 -17.98 -20.06
CA PRO A 210 -11.00 -18.54 -20.17
C PRO A 210 -12.13 -17.56 -19.80
N ASP A 211 -11.82 -16.54 -18.99
CA ASP A 211 -12.79 -15.49 -18.62
C ASP A 211 -12.68 -14.26 -19.53
N ILE A 212 -11.54 -14.04 -20.18
CA ILE A 212 -11.28 -12.94 -21.12
C ILE A 212 -11.88 -13.25 -22.50
N LEU A 213 -11.63 -14.43 -23.04
CA LEU A 213 -12.04 -14.81 -24.41
C LEU A 213 -13.53 -14.62 -24.70
N PRO A 214 -14.48 -15.01 -23.82
CA PRO A 214 -15.88 -14.73 -24.03
C PRO A 214 -16.20 -13.22 -24.10
N GLY A 215 -15.52 -12.41 -23.30
CA GLY A 215 -15.65 -10.95 -23.31
C GLY A 215 -15.17 -10.32 -24.63
N LEU A 216 -14.06 -10.82 -25.18
CA LEU A 216 -13.53 -10.36 -26.47
C LEU A 216 -14.40 -10.77 -27.66
N ARG A 217 -15.23 -11.81 -27.54
CA ARG A 217 -16.17 -12.24 -28.58
C ARG A 217 -17.53 -11.55 -28.50
N ALA A 218 -17.82 -10.89 -27.40
CA ALA A 218 -19.10 -10.24 -27.17
C ALA A 218 -19.22 -8.87 -27.85
N LYS A 219 -20.43 -8.47 -28.17
CA LYS A 219 -20.71 -7.14 -28.75
C LYS A 219 -20.47 -6.03 -27.71
N ARG A 220 -19.84 -4.96 -28.15
CA ARG A 220 -19.62 -3.75 -27.36
C ARG A 220 -20.81 -2.82 -27.33
N ASN A 221 -20.97 -2.02 -26.28
CA ASN A 221 -21.94 -0.95 -26.21
C ASN A 221 -21.24 0.37 -25.89
N PRO A 222 -21.09 1.30 -26.87
CA PRO A 222 -20.41 2.58 -26.65
C PRO A 222 -21.11 3.49 -25.64
N GLU A 223 -22.44 3.42 -25.54
CA GLU A 223 -23.21 4.25 -24.59
C GLU A 223 -22.92 3.85 -23.14
N VAL A 224 -22.91 2.55 -22.88
CA VAL A 224 -22.54 1.98 -21.58
C VAL A 224 -21.11 2.38 -21.21
N LEU A 225 -20.18 2.30 -22.17
CA LEU A 225 -18.80 2.73 -21.93
C LEU A 225 -18.72 4.22 -21.58
N ARG A 226 -19.47 5.08 -22.30
CA ARG A 226 -19.53 6.52 -22.02
C ARG A 226 -20.06 6.81 -20.61
N GLN A 227 -21.10 6.10 -20.18
CA GLN A 227 -21.64 6.22 -18.81
C GLN A 227 -20.60 5.83 -17.75
N ILE A 228 -19.90 4.71 -17.97
CA ILE A 228 -18.83 4.24 -17.06
C ILE A 228 -17.70 5.27 -16.98
N LEU A 229 -17.20 5.76 -18.11
CA LEU A 229 -16.12 6.76 -18.18
C LEU A 229 -16.50 8.06 -17.45
N ARG A 230 -17.72 8.56 -17.68
CA ARG A 230 -18.21 9.77 -16.99
C ARG A 230 -18.23 9.61 -15.48
N TYR A 231 -18.57 8.42 -14.99
CA TYR A 231 -18.57 8.12 -13.56
C TYR A 231 -17.14 7.90 -13.01
N SER A 232 -16.29 7.25 -13.80
CA SER A 232 -14.93 6.85 -13.40
C SER A 232 -13.97 8.03 -13.36
N PHE A 233 -14.16 9.06 -14.17
CA PHE A 233 -13.25 10.20 -14.28
C PHE A 233 -13.04 10.96 -12.94
N PRO A 234 -14.08 11.34 -12.17
CA PRO A 234 -13.89 11.91 -10.84
C PRO A 234 -13.17 10.97 -9.87
N ILE A 235 -13.44 9.66 -9.97
CA ILE A 235 -12.79 8.65 -9.13
C ILE A 235 -11.30 8.53 -9.47
N LEU A 236 -10.94 8.67 -10.74
CA LEU A 236 -9.54 8.71 -11.18
C LEU A 236 -8.79 9.86 -10.50
N LEU A 237 -9.34 11.08 -10.54
CA LEU A 237 -8.69 12.25 -9.92
C LEU A 237 -8.46 12.05 -8.41
N LEU A 238 -9.46 11.51 -7.72
CA LEU A 238 -9.34 11.14 -6.30
C LEU A 238 -8.29 10.05 -6.08
N GLY A 239 -8.28 9.05 -6.95
CA GLY A 239 -7.34 7.93 -6.91
C GLY A 239 -5.89 8.39 -7.10
N ILE A 240 -5.65 9.27 -8.07
CA ILE A 240 -4.32 9.85 -8.33
C ILE A 240 -3.82 10.61 -7.09
N ALA A 241 -4.63 11.53 -6.55
CA ALA A 241 -4.23 12.29 -5.36
C ALA A 241 -3.95 11.36 -4.17
N GLY A 242 -4.78 10.33 -3.97
CA GLY A 242 -4.61 9.37 -2.88
C GLY A 242 -3.36 8.50 -3.00
N ILE A 243 -3.07 7.96 -4.20
CA ILE A 243 -1.89 7.12 -4.40
C ILE A 243 -0.62 7.94 -4.44
N PHE A 244 -0.67 9.15 -5.03
CA PHE A 244 0.48 10.03 -5.07
C PHE A 244 0.93 10.45 -3.66
N ASN A 245 0.01 10.74 -2.73
CA ASN A 245 0.35 10.98 -1.32
C ASN A 245 1.12 9.83 -0.67
N GLN A 246 0.90 8.59 -1.11
CA GLN A 246 1.56 7.40 -0.56
C GLN A 246 2.88 7.04 -1.26
N THR A 247 3.13 7.59 -2.45
CA THR A 247 4.27 7.21 -3.30
C THR A 247 5.13 8.38 -3.74
N ALA A 248 4.71 9.63 -3.50
CA ALA A 248 5.43 10.82 -3.94
C ALA A 248 6.86 10.87 -3.39
N ASP A 249 7.06 10.45 -2.14
CA ASP A 249 8.36 10.31 -1.50
C ASP A 249 9.30 9.38 -2.28
N LYS A 250 8.78 8.28 -2.80
CA LYS A 250 9.53 7.29 -3.55
C LYS A 250 9.75 7.67 -5.02
N ILE A 251 8.81 8.44 -5.58
CA ILE A 251 8.83 8.87 -6.98
C ILE A 251 9.70 10.12 -7.15
N LEU A 252 9.52 11.14 -6.30
CA LEU A 252 10.16 12.45 -6.48
C LEU A 252 11.59 12.48 -5.97
N PHE A 253 11.88 11.72 -4.90
CA PHE A 253 13.17 11.79 -4.24
C PHE A 253 14.39 11.59 -5.15
N PRO A 254 14.42 10.60 -6.08
CA PRO A 254 15.57 10.43 -6.98
C PRO A 254 15.81 11.60 -7.93
N PHE A 255 14.79 12.43 -8.22
CA PHE A 255 14.94 13.58 -9.08
C PHE A 255 15.63 14.79 -8.43
N LEU A 256 15.75 14.78 -7.09
CA LEU A 256 16.39 15.87 -6.34
C LEU A 256 17.92 15.85 -6.45
N TYR A 257 18.49 14.73 -6.87
CA TYR A 257 19.92 14.52 -6.92
C TYR A 257 20.42 14.35 -8.35
N ALA A 258 21.56 14.96 -8.66
CA ALA A 258 22.26 14.74 -9.92
C ALA A 258 22.84 13.31 -9.95
N ASP A 259 23.45 12.89 -8.84
CA ASP A 259 23.93 11.52 -8.65
C ASP A 259 22.76 10.58 -8.32
N LYS A 260 22.35 9.80 -9.33
CA LYS A 260 21.24 8.84 -9.22
C LYS A 260 21.61 7.62 -8.39
N ALA A 261 22.87 7.22 -8.35
CA ALA A 261 23.34 6.11 -7.53
C ALA A 261 23.19 6.44 -6.05
N TYR A 262 23.69 7.61 -5.63
CA TYR A 262 23.49 8.10 -4.27
C TYR A 262 22.01 8.24 -3.89
N ALA A 263 21.20 8.81 -4.79
CA ALA A 263 19.75 8.94 -4.55
C ALA A 263 19.06 7.59 -4.33
N ASN A 264 19.42 6.58 -5.13
CA ASN A 264 18.89 5.22 -4.98
C ASN A 264 19.38 4.56 -3.68
N GLU A 265 20.63 4.77 -3.25
CA GLU A 265 21.12 4.28 -1.95
C GLU A 265 20.30 4.85 -0.80
N GLN A 266 20.10 6.16 -0.76
CA GLN A 266 19.28 6.85 0.23
C GLN A 266 17.83 6.33 0.23
N LEU A 267 17.25 6.18 -0.95
CA LEU A 267 15.90 5.69 -1.12
C LEU A 267 15.76 4.22 -0.69
N GLY A 268 16.79 3.40 -0.94
CA GLY A 268 16.82 2.01 -0.50
C GLY A 268 16.82 1.89 1.02
N ILE A 269 17.66 2.68 1.70
CA ILE A 269 17.70 2.75 3.16
C ILE A 269 16.32 3.12 3.72
N TYR A 270 15.71 4.17 3.17
CA TYR A 270 14.36 4.59 3.52
C TYR A 270 13.31 3.49 3.28
N GLY A 271 13.29 2.95 2.07
CA GLY A 271 12.31 1.97 1.63
C GLY A 271 12.36 0.67 2.45
N ALA A 272 13.56 0.20 2.81
CA ALA A 272 13.73 -0.98 3.66
C ALA A 272 13.21 -0.75 5.08
N CYS A 273 13.60 0.37 5.71
CA CYS A 273 13.15 0.69 7.07
C CYS A 273 11.66 1.05 7.13
N PHE A 274 11.11 1.66 6.08
CA PHE A 274 9.66 1.87 5.93
C PHE A 274 8.88 0.54 6.05
N LYS A 275 9.45 -0.58 5.59
CA LYS A 275 8.79 -1.89 5.66
C LYS A 275 8.61 -2.39 7.10
N ILE A 276 9.43 -1.95 8.06
CA ILE A 276 9.20 -2.24 9.49
C ILE A 276 7.93 -1.51 9.96
N ALA A 277 7.74 -0.25 9.53
CA ALA A 277 6.55 0.54 9.86
C ALA A 277 5.25 0.03 9.18
N VAL A 278 5.35 -0.81 8.15
CA VAL A 278 4.18 -1.39 7.44
C VAL A 278 3.26 -2.19 8.37
N VAL A 279 3.73 -2.64 9.52
CA VAL A 279 2.89 -3.27 10.56
C VAL A 279 1.73 -2.34 10.96
N MET A 280 1.98 -1.02 11.10
CA MET A 280 0.93 -0.03 11.37
C MET A 280 -0.05 0.10 10.21
N VAL A 281 0.44 0.09 8.96
CA VAL A 281 -0.40 0.10 7.74
C VAL A 281 -1.31 -1.12 7.70
N MET A 282 -0.77 -2.31 8.02
CA MET A 282 -1.56 -3.56 8.05
C MET A 282 -2.66 -3.50 9.13
N PHE A 283 -2.34 -2.97 10.31
CA PHE A 283 -3.32 -2.78 11.37
C PHE A 283 -4.44 -1.81 10.94
N THR A 284 -4.08 -0.64 10.43
CA THR A 284 -5.05 0.36 9.94
C THR A 284 -5.98 -0.24 8.88
N GLN A 285 -5.45 -1.06 7.98
CA GLN A 285 -6.26 -1.72 6.96
C GLN A 285 -7.15 -2.83 7.52
N ALA A 286 -6.65 -3.64 8.46
CA ALA A 286 -7.45 -4.66 9.14
C ALA A 286 -8.63 -4.02 9.89
N PHE A 287 -8.35 -2.94 10.62
CA PHE A 287 -9.36 -2.16 11.30
C PHE A 287 -10.40 -1.59 10.32
N ARG A 288 -9.96 -1.02 9.22
CA ARG A 288 -10.83 -0.49 8.17
C ARG A 288 -11.79 -1.55 7.62
N TYR A 289 -11.31 -2.76 7.30
CA TYR A 289 -12.15 -3.83 6.77
C TYR A 289 -13.19 -4.34 7.78
N ALA A 290 -12.89 -4.29 9.07
CA ALA A 290 -13.84 -4.63 10.11
C ALA A 290 -14.87 -3.52 10.35
N TYR A 291 -14.43 -2.28 10.29
CA TYR A 291 -15.19 -1.10 10.70
C TYR A 291 -16.13 -0.56 9.62
N GLU A 292 -15.71 -0.49 8.34
CA GLU A 292 -16.55 0.06 7.24
C GLU A 292 -17.92 -0.64 7.11
N PRO A 293 -18.03 -1.98 7.09
CA PRO A 293 -19.33 -2.64 6.98
C PRO A 293 -20.24 -2.37 8.18
N PHE A 294 -19.65 -2.27 9.38
CA PHE A 294 -20.38 -1.98 10.60
C PHE A 294 -21.06 -0.61 10.57
N ILE A 295 -20.37 0.40 10.04
CA ILE A 295 -20.87 1.77 9.93
C ILE A 295 -22.03 1.87 8.95
N PHE A 296 -21.81 1.38 7.72
CA PHE A 296 -22.83 1.50 6.66
C PHE A 296 -24.08 0.67 6.94
N ALA A 297 -23.99 -0.39 7.75
CA ALA A 297 -25.15 -1.17 8.19
C ALA A 297 -26.04 -0.41 9.19
N ARG A 298 -25.48 0.51 10.00
CA ARG A 298 -26.18 1.22 11.07
C ARG A 298 -26.62 2.64 10.74
N ASN A 299 -26.41 3.14 9.54
CA ASN A 299 -26.52 4.57 9.14
C ASN A 299 -27.90 5.25 9.32
N LYS A 300 -28.86 4.64 10.01
CA LYS A 300 -30.24 5.16 10.15
C LYS A 300 -30.63 5.59 11.58
N SER A 301 -29.73 5.61 12.57
CA SER A 301 -30.05 5.98 13.96
C SER A 301 -29.00 6.91 14.58
N ASP A 302 -29.43 7.80 15.52
CA ASP A 302 -28.55 8.74 16.24
C ASP A 302 -27.50 8.04 17.14
N ASP A 303 -27.73 6.79 17.55
CA ASP A 303 -26.76 5.96 18.28
C ASP A 303 -25.43 5.71 17.53
N ASN A 304 -25.39 6.05 16.26
CA ASN A 304 -24.19 5.80 15.43
C ASN A 304 -23.01 6.72 15.76
N LYS A 305 -23.27 7.97 16.17
CA LYS A 305 -22.19 8.92 16.52
C LYS A 305 -21.38 8.44 17.72
N VAL A 306 -22.04 7.83 18.71
CA VAL A 306 -21.37 7.22 19.86
C VAL A 306 -20.47 6.07 19.42
N ALA A 307 -20.98 5.19 18.54
CA ALA A 307 -20.21 4.06 18.03
C ALA A 307 -18.96 4.53 17.20
N TYR A 308 -19.09 5.65 16.49
CA TYR A 308 -17.95 6.23 15.75
C TYR A 308 -16.88 6.79 16.69
N ALA A 309 -17.31 7.47 17.76
CA ALA A 309 -16.39 7.98 18.79
C ALA A 309 -15.68 6.85 19.54
N GLU A 310 -16.40 5.78 19.89
CA GLU A 310 -15.83 4.59 20.53
C GLU A 310 -14.82 3.88 19.62
N ALA A 311 -15.16 3.66 18.37
CA ALA A 311 -14.26 3.01 17.43
C ALA A 311 -12.96 3.82 17.23
N MET A 312 -13.06 5.15 17.14
CA MET A 312 -11.89 6.04 17.09
C MET A 312 -11.02 5.91 18.35
N LYS A 313 -11.65 5.88 19.53
CA LYS A 313 -10.96 5.70 20.81
C LYS A 313 -10.16 4.41 20.82
N TYR A 314 -10.77 3.28 20.50
CA TYR A 314 -10.08 1.99 20.47
C TYR A 314 -9.03 1.91 19.38
N PHE A 315 -9.28 2.49 18.20
CA PHE A 315 -8.27 2.58 17.16
C PHE A 315 -6.98 3.26 17.67
N ILE A 316 -7.11 4.42 18.31
CA ILE A 316 -5.95 5.17 18.86
C ILE A 316 -5.22 4.34 19.92
N ILE A 317 -5.94 3.72 20.86
CA ILE A 317 -5.37 2.91 21.93
C ILE A 317 -4.55 1.74 21.35
N PHE A 318 -5.14 0.97 20.43
CA PHE A 318 -4.45 -0.18 19.82
C PHE A 318 -3.31 0.25 18.90
N ALA A 319 -3.44 1.34 18.15
CA ALA A 319 -2.37 1.87 17.32
C ALA A 319 -1.16 2.32 18.17
N LEU A 320 -1.38 2.98 19.31
CA LEU A 320 -0.32 3.35 20.25
C LEU A 320 0.33 2.12 20.89
N PHE A 321 -0.46 1.08 21.21
CA PHE A 321 0.09 -0.18 21.70
C PHE A 321 1.01 -0.85 20.66
N ILE A 322 0.59 -0.87 19.39
CA ILE A 322 1.40 -1.41 18.28
C ILE A 322 2.65 -0.56 18.08
N PHE A 323 2.53 0.77 18.15
CA PHE A 323 3.67 1.68 18.07
C PHE A 323 4.72 1.35 19.14
N LEU A 324 4.31 1.26 20.40
CA LEU A 324 5.21 0.88 21.49
C LEU A 324 5.79 -0.52 21.29
N GLY A 325 4.97 -1.48 20.85
CA GLY A 325 5.43 -2.84 20.56
C GLY A 325 6.54 -2.87 19.52
N VAL A 326 6.37 -2.20 18.39
CA VAL A 326 7.40 -2.14 17.35
C VAL A 326 8.65 -1.42 17.83
N MET A 327 8.49 -0.30 18.53
CA MET A 327 9.64 0.48 19.01
C MET A 327 10.43 -0.23 20.11
N PHE A 328 9.78 -0.89 21.05
CA PHE A 328 10.43 -1.61 22.12
C PHE A 328 11.18 -2.86 21.65
N TYR A 329 10.69 -3.47 20.58
CA TYR A 329 11.34 -4.63 19.97
C TYR A 329 12.15 -4.28 18.70
N ILE A 330 12.49 -2.98 18.50
CA ILE A 330 13.25 -2.53 17.32
C ILE A 330 14.63 -3.20 17.23
N ASP A 331 15.25 -3.53 18.35
CA ASP A 331 16.54 -4.24 18.41
C ASP A 331 16.45 -5.68 17.84
N ILE A 332 15.25 -6.29 17.85
CA ILE A 332 14.97 -7.57 17.20
C ILE A 332 14.48 -7.32 15.78
N LEU A 333 13.54 -6.39 15.61
CA LEU A 333 12.93 -6.12 14.32
C LEU A 333 13.92 -5.55 13.29
N LYS A 334 15.04 -4.93 13.73
CA LYS A 334 16.11 -4.51 12.81
C LYS A 334 16.69 -5.67 12.00
N PHE A 335 16.67 -6.90 12.53
CA PHE A 335 17.09 -8.09 11.79
C PHE A 335 16.16 -8.45 10.64
N PHE A 336 15.02 -7.81 10.52
CA PHE A 336 14.16 -7.91 9.35
C PHE A 336 14.80 -7.30 8.10
N VAL A 337 15.69 -6.32 8.27
CA VAL A 337 16.45 -5.70 7.17
C VAL A 337 17.94 -6.02 7.29
N GLY A 338 18.69 -5.92 6.19
CA GLY A 338 20.12 -6.12 6.19
C GLY A 338 20.87 -5.04 7.01
N PRO A 339 22.08 -5.34 7.54
CA PRO A 339 22.83 -4.39 8.38
C PRO A 339 23.13 -3.05 7.70
N ALA A 340 23.34 -3.04 6.39
CA ALA A 340 23.60 -1.82 5.61
C ALA A 340 22.45 -0.80 5.68
N TYR A 341 21.24 -1.24 6.05
CA TYR A 341 20.05 -0.39 6.15
C TYR A 341 19.78 0.16 7.56
N TYR A 342 20.56 -0.24 8.57
CA TYR A 342 20.33 0.19 9.96
C TYR A 342 20.37 1.71 10.19
N PRO A 343 21.16 2.53 9.45
CA PRO A 343 21.07 3.98 9.56
C PRO A 343 19.65 4.54 9.33
N GLY A 344 18.85 3.85 8.55
CA GLY A 344 17.46 4.20 8.26
C GLY A 344 16.45 3.88 9.38
N LEU A 345 16.82 3.15 10.42
CA LEU A 345 15.90 2.83 11.53
C LEU A 345 15.31 4.08 12.21
N ARG A 346 15.99 5.23 12.07
CA ARG A 346 15.50 6.53 12.56
C ARG A 346 14.18 6.96 11.93
N VAL A 347 13.83 6.49 10.71
CA VAL A 347 12.58 6.85 10.07
C VAL A 347 11.38 6.08 10.64
N VAL A 348 11.62 4.91 11.27
CA VAL A 348 10.55 4.01 11.73
C VAL A 348 9.55 4.71 12.66
N PRO A 349 9.98 5.39 13.76
CA PRO A 349 9.01 6.05 14.64
C PRO A 349 8.23 7.17 13.93
N ILE A 350 8.87 7.93 13.04
CA ILE A 350 8.25 9.05 12.32
C ILE A 350 7.19 8.51 11.37
N VAL A 351 7.53 7.49 10.59
CA VAL A 351 6.61 6.87 9.63
C VAL A 351 5.45 6.19 10.37
N MET A 352 5.71 5.48 11.46
CA MET A 352 4.64 4.84 12.25
C MET A 352 3.64 5.84 12.82
N LEU A 353 4.11 6.98 13.32
CA LEU A 353 3.23 8.06 13.78
C LEU A 353 2.45 8.68 12.62
N GLY A 354 3.11 8.86 11.47
CA GLY A 354 2.43 9.31 10.25
C GLY A 354 1.29 8.35 9.85
N GLU A 355 1.54 7.05 9.87
CA GLU A 355 0.51 6.03 9.56
C GLU A 355 -0.60 5.96 10.61
N LEU A 356 -0.30 6.23 11.88
CA LEU A 356 -1.30 6.38 12.93
C LEU A 356 -2.21 7.57 12.62
N PHE A 357 -1.65 8.73 12.25
CA PHE A 357 -2.45 9.89 11.86
C PHE A 357 -3.28 9.64 10.60
N PHE A 358 -2.73 8.89 9.63
CA PHE A 358 -3.49 8.46 8.46
C PHE A 358 -4.68 7.57 8.85
N GLY A 359 -4.50 6.65 9.80
CA GLY A 359 -5.57 5.83 10.33
C GLY A 359 -6.65 6.64 11.05
N ILE A 360 -6.27 7.66 11.84
CA ILE A 360 -7.21 8.60 12.45
C ILE A 360 -7.95 9.40 11.37
N TYR A 361 -7.22 9.96 10.39
CA TYR A 361 -7.81 10.65 9.24
C TYR A 361 -8.83 9.77 8.51
N PHE A 362 -8.50 8.49 8.32
CA PHE A 362 -9.41 7.54 7.68
C PHE A 362 -10.72 7.39 8.46
N ASN A 363 -10.66 7.25 9.80
CA ASN A 363 -11.85 7.20 10.65
C ASN A 363 -12.62 8.52 10.59
N LEU A 364 -11.94 9.66 10.65
CA LEU A 364 -12.57 10.97 10.47
C LEU A 364 -13.24 11.11 9.10
N SER A 365 -12.71 10.49 8.04
CA SER A 365 -13.24 10.59 6.68
C SER A 365 -14.69 10.13 6.50
N LEU A 366 -15.26 9.49 7.53
CA LEU A 366 -16.64 9.02 7.50
C LEU A 366 -17.64 10.17 7.44
N TRP A 367 -17.39 11.30 8.08
CA TRP A 367 -18.36 12.38 8.11
C TRP A 367 -18.76 12.85 6.70
N TYR A 368 -17.82 13.09 5.82
CA TYR A 368 -18.13 13.55 4.46
C TYR A 368 -18.69 12.45 3.55
N LYS A 369 -18.45 11.18 3.87
CA LYS A 369 -19.08 10.04 3.19
C LYS A 369 -20.55 9.88 3.63
N LEU A 370 -20.85 10.14 4.89
CA LEU A 370 -22.20 10.03 5.47
C LEU A 370 -23.14 11.15 5.00
N ILE A 371 -22.61 12.35 4.76
CA ILE A 371 -23.38 13.50 4.25
C ILE A 371 -23.26 13.70 2.73
N ASP A 372 -22.71 12.70 2.00
CA ASP A 372 -22.49 12.71 0.55
C ASP A 372 -21.63 13.89 0.03
N GLU A 373 -20.83 14.52 0.90
CA GLU A 373 -19.89 15.59 0.53
C GLU A 373 -18.47 15.05 0.25
N THR A 374 -18.34 14.01 -0.56
CA THR A 374 -17.05 13.32 -0.83
C THR A 374 -15.94 14.21 -1.44
N ARG A 375 -16.31 15.39 -1.98
CA ARG A 375 -15.35 16.41 -2.44
C ARG A 375 -14.33 16.84 -1.38
N TRP A 376 -14.68 16.76 -0.08
CA TRP A 376 -13.74 17.08 1.00
C TRP A 376 -12.55 16.12 1.04
N GLY A 377 -12.79 14.86 0.71
CA GLY A 377 -11.70 13.89 0.57
C GLY A 377 -10.68 14.30 -0.50
N ALA A 378 -11.15 14.87 -1.63
CA ALA A 378 -10.28 15.39 -2.67
C ALA A 378 -9.48 16.62 -2.19
N TYR A 379 -10.15 17.58 -1.52
CA TYR A 379 -9.47 18.77 -1.01
C TYR A 379 -8.37 18.41 -0.01
N PHE A 380 -8.67 17.53 0.97
CA PHE A 380 -7.67 17.11 1.95
C PHE A 380 -6.52 16.35 1.31
N SER A 381 -6.80 15.44 0.37
CA SER A 381 -5.75 14.71 -0.35
C SER A 381 -4.88 15.64 -1.20
N THR A 382 -5.46 16.66 -1.85
CA THR A 382 -4.71 17.65 -2.64
C THR A 382 -3.83 18.52 -1.74
N ILE A 383 -4.34 18.99 -0.61
CA ILE A 383 -3.56 19.77 0.38
C ILE A 383 -2.41 18.91 0.94
N GLY A 384 -2.71 17.66 1.29
CA GLY A 384 -1.68 16.71 1.73
C GLY A 384 -0.61 16.48 0.67
N CYS A 385 -1.01 16.30 -0.59
CA CYS A 385 -0.11 16.17 -1.72
C CYS A 385 0.80 17.40 -1.87
N ALA A 386 0.23 18.60 -1.84
CA ALA A 386 1.00 19.85 -1.91
C ALA A 386 2.02 19.95 -0.77
N ALA A 387 1.62 19.59 0.46
CA ALA A 387 2.52 19.58 1.62
C ALA A 387 3.66 18.57 1.43
N THR A 388 3.36 17.34 0.98
CA THR A 388 4.37 16.31 0.72
C THR A 388 5.38 16.78 -0.33
N VAL A 389 4.90 17.27 -1.48
CA VAL A 389 5.74 17.77 -2.57
C VAL A 389 6.61 18.93 -2.08
N SER A 390 6.02 19.91 -1.38
CA SER A 390 6.76 21.06 -0.87
C SER A 390 7.87 20.67 0.10
N ILE A 391 7.59 19.77 1.05
CA ILE A 391 8.60 19.33 2.02
C ILE A 391 9.73 18.56 1.31
N ILE A 392 9.41 17.69 0.36
CA ILE A 392 10.42 16.93 -0.37
C ILE A 392 11.29 17.86 -1.21
N LEU A 393 10.70 18.81 -1.95
CA LEU A 393 11.45 19.73 -2.80
C LEU A 393 12.32 20.71 -2.00
N LEU A 394 11.83 21.21 -0.86
CA LEU A 394 12.55 22.19 -0.05
C LEU A 394 13.64 21.56 0.82
N PHE A 395 13.39 20.39 1.35
CA PHE A 395 14.22 19.76 2.37
C PHE A 395 14.89 18.45 1.94
N GLY A 396 14.46 17.86 0.81
CA GLY A 396 14.96 16.57 0.35
C GLY A 396 16.47 16.57 0.07
N SER A 397 16.99 17.61 -0.57
CA SER A 397 18.42 17.74 -0.86
C SER A 397 19.27 17.93 0.41
N THR A 398 18.72 18.56 1.45
CA THR A 398 19.46 18.89 2.71
C THR A 398 19.42 17.75 3.72
N TYR A 399 18.24 17.15 3.91
CA TYR A 399 18.02 16.13 4.96
C TYR A 399 17.93 14.70 4.43
N GLY A 400 18.12 14.50 3.12
CA GLY A 400 18.10 13.19 2.50
C GLY A 400 16.76 12.46 2.73
N TYR A 401 16.83 11.16 2.93
CA TYR A 401 15.65 10.32 3.15
C TYR A 401 14.81 10.68 4.39
N MET A 402 15.40 11.42 5.36
CA MET A 402 14.63 11.90 6.52
C MET A 402 13.52 12.87 6.10
N ALA A 403 13.75 13.68 5.05
CA ALA A 403 12.72 14.56 4.51
C ALA A 403 11.50 13.78 4.00
N CYS A 404 11.68 12.58 3.42
CA CYS A 404 10.59 11.70 3.00
C CYS A 404 9.74 11.24 4.19
N ALA A 405 10.39 10.85 5.29
CA ALA A 405 9.69 10.43 6.50
C ALA A 405 8.87 11.58 7.11
N TRP A 406 9.46 12.76 7.23
CA TRP A 406 8.78 13.95 7.73
C TRP A 406 7.68 14.46 6.79
N ALA A 407 7.87 14.36 5.47
CA ALA A 407 6.84 14.71 4.49
C ALA A 407 5.58 13.85 4.68
N SER A 408 5.73 12.53 4.80
CA SER A 408 4.63 11.62 5.08
C SER A 408 3.93 11.92 6.42
N PHE A 409 4.72 12.15 7.48
CA PHE A 409 4.20 12.52 8.79
C PHE A 409 3.38 13.82 8.75
N CYS A 410 3.95 14.90 8.20
CA CYS A 410 3.29 16.20 8.12
C CYS A 410 2.05 16.17 7.23
N CYS A 411 2.10 15.47 6.10
CA CYS A 411 0.95 15.26 5.22
C CYS A 411 -0.22 14.64 5.99
N ASN A 412 0.03 13.50 6.65
CA ASN A 412 -1.01 12.75 7.33
C ASN A 412 -1.55 13.49 8.56
N LEU A 413 -0.68 14.18 9.30
CA LEU A 413 -1.06 15.06 10.40
C LEU A 413 -1.95 16.20 9.91
N LEU A 414 -1.58 16.88 8.83
CA LEU A 414 -2.33 17.99 8.25
C LEU A 414 -3.71 17.53 7.79
N MET A 415 -3.79 16.43 7.06
CA MET A 415 -5.08 15.85 6.62
C MET A 415 -5.97 15.47 7.81
N MET A 416 -5.40 14.89 8.86
CA MET A 416 -6.10 14.53 10.08
C MET A 416 -6.70 15.78 10.77
N VAL A 417 -5.87 16.80 10.97
CA VAL A 417 -6.27 18.05 11.66
C VAL A 417 -7.35 18.78 10.86
N LEU A 418 -7.17 18.95 9.56
CA LEU A 418 -8.16 19.60 8.69
C LEU A 418 -9.49 18.84 8.66
N SER A 419 -9.43 17.50 8.55
CA SER A 419 -10.64 16.67 8.55
C SER A 419 -11.36 16.71 9.89
N TYR A 420 -10.65 16.78 11.01
CA TYR A 420 -11.26 16.93 12.34
C TYR A 420 -12.02 18.25 12.46
N PHE A 421 -11.35 19.39 12.23
CA PHE A 421 -11.99 20.70 12.40
C PHE A 421 -13.15 20.91 11.44
N MET A 422 -13.03 20.49 10.19
CA MET A 422 -14.11 20.61 9.22
C MET A 422 -15.26 19.65 9.55
N GLY A 423 -14.94 18.44 9.99
CA GLY A 423 -15.93 17.45 10.44
C GLY A 423 -16.73 17.93 11.63
N GLN A 424 -16.08 18.54 12.64
CA GLN A 424 -16.78 19.10 13.81
C GLN A 424 -17.74 20.24 13.44
N ARG A 425 -17.46 21.00 12.37
CA ARG A 425 -18.37 22.06 11.90
C ARG A 425 -19.57 21.52 11.12
N LYS A 426 -19.39 20.45 10.32
CA LYS A 426 -20.42 19.96 9.40
C LYS A 426 -21.23 18.76 9.94
N TYR A 427 -20.57 17.89 10.67
CA TYR A 427 -21.15 16.68 11.26
C TYR A 427 -20.52 16.41 12.63
N PRO A 428 -20.91 17.16 13.67
CA PRO A 428 -20.26 17.07 14.97
C PRO A 428 -20.43 15.70 15.61
N ILE A 429 -19.28 15.10 15.98
CA ILE A 429 -19.18 13.83 16.71
C ILE A 429 -18.39 14.12 18.00
N ALA A 430 -18.92 13.69 19.15
CA ALA A 430 -18.28 13.87 20.45
C ALA A 430 -17.17 12.84 20.65
N TYR A 431 -16.01 13.06 20.02
CA TYR A 431 -14.82 12.21 20.22
C TYR A 431 -14.25 12.40 21.63
N ASP A 432 -13.85 11.30 22.27
CA ASP A 432 -13.21 11.33 23.60
C ASP A 432 -11.73 11.73 23.48
N LEU A 433 -11.52 13.04 23.26
CA LEU A 433 -10.17 13.61 23.14
C LEU A 433 -9.38 13.50 24.45
N ARG A 434 -10.07 13.51 25.60
CA ARG A 434 -9.41 13.39 26.90
C ARG A 434 -8.75 12.02 27.05
N THR A 435 -9.44 10.97 26.72
CA THR A 435 -8.89 9.61 26.75
C THR A 435 -7.78 9.46 25.71
N ALA A 436 -7.97 9.97 24.49
CA ALA A 436 -6.94 9.97 23.46
C ALA A 436 -5.65 10.68 23.93
N ALA A 437 -5.78 11.86 24.56
CA ALA A 437 -4.65 12.61 25.09
C ALA A 437 -3.92 11.86 26.23
N VAL A 438 -4.67 11.23 27.15
CA VAL A 438 -4.10 10.45 28.26
C VAL A 438 -3.28 9.26 27.73
N TYR A 439 -3.83 8.49 26.76
CA TYR A 439 -3.10 7.37 26.17
C TYR A 439 -1.91 7.82 25.34
N THR A 440 -2.00 8.92 24.62
CA THR A 440 -0.88 9.50 23.86
C THR A 440 0.22 9.98 24.80
N ALA A 441 -0.12 10.67 25.89
CA ALA A 441 0.84 11.11 26.90
C ALA A 441 1.51 9.91 27.60
N LEU A 442 0.73 8.89 27.98
CA LEU A 442 1.27 7.65 28.54
C LEU A 442 2.22 6.95 27.57
N ALA A 443 1.80 6.80 26.30
CA ALA A 443 2.65 6.17 25.27
C ALA A 443 3.95 6.97 25.06
N ALA A 444 3.89 8.30 25.00
CA ALA A 444 5.07 9.15 24.86
C ALA A 444 6.01 9.00 26.06
N LEU A 445 5.48 9.00 27.29
CA LEU A 445 6.28 8.81 28.52
C LEU A 445 6.95 7.44 28.53
N LEU A 446 6.21 6.37 28.23
CA LEU A 446 6.76 5.02 28.18
C LEU A 446 7.77 4.86 27.04
N TYR A 447 7.53 5.50 25.88
CA TYR A 447 8.47 5.51 24.77
C TYR A 447 9.79 6.17 25.16
N VAL A 448 9.74 7.36 25.77
CA VAL A 448 10.94 8.05 26.25
C VAL A 448 11.66 7.20 27.30
N ALA A 449 10.97 6.68 28.30
CA ALA A 449 11.55 5.81 29.32
C ALA A 449 12.21 4.56 28.72
N GLY A 450 11.55 3.90 27.75
CA GLY A 450 12.04 2.66 27.15
C GLY A 450 13.18 2.84 26.16
N MET A 451 13.24 3.99 25.46
CA MET A 451 14.23 4.21 24.41
C MET A 451 15.47 4.96 24.87
N TYR A 452 15.36 5.86 25.85
CA TYR A 452 16.47 6.71 26.28
C TYR A 452 17.15 6.22 27.55
N LEU A 453 16.62 5.22 28.26
CA LEU A 453 17.32 4.63 29.40
C LEU A 453 18.54 3.79 28.91
N PRO A 454 19.77 4.05 29.35
CA PRO A 454 20.97 3.39 28.86
C PRO A 454 21.13 2.00 29.50
N ILE A 455 20.42 1.00 29.01
CA ILE A 455 20.61 -0.40 29.40
C ILE A 455 21.45 -1.08 28.33
N GLU A 456 22.68 -1.40 28.61
CA GLU A 456 23.63 -1.96 27.64
C GLU A 456 23.28 -3.39 27.24
N GLN A 457 22.94 -4.23 28.21
CA GLN A 457 22.68 -5.65 27.97
C GLN A 457 21.32 -5.87 27.33
N LEU A 458 21.32 -6.48 26.14
CA LEU A 458 20.12 -6.68 25.32
C LEU A 458 18.98 -7.39 26.09
N GLY A 459 19.30 -8.44 26.86
CA GLY A 459 18.30 -9.20 27.62
C GLY A 459 17.56 -8.34 28.65
N TRP A 460 18.27 -7.57 29.45
CA TRP A 460 17.69 -6.66 30.46
C TRP A 460 16.92 -5.51 29.79
N ARG A 461 17.45 -4.98 28.69
CA ARG A 461 16.75 -3.95 27.90
C ARG A 461 15.42 -4.43 27.36
N LEU A 462 15.37 -5.64 26.80
CA LEU A 462 14.12 -6.24 26.30
C LEU A 462 13.16 -6.56 27.45
N ALA A 463 13.65 -7.11 28.57
CA ALA A 463 12.81 -7.38 29.73
C ALA A 463 12.18 -6.09 30.28
N TYR A 464 12.97 -5.01 30.43
CA TYR A 464 12.49 -3.71 30.87
C TYR A 464 11.42 -3.13 29.90
N ARG A 465 11.69 -3.14 28.59
CA ARG A 465 10.75 -2.65 27.59
C ARG A 465 9.46 -3.50 27.54
N THR A 466 9.57 -4.81 27.73
CA THR A 466 8.40 -5.70 27.86
C THR A 466 7.57 -5.35 29.08
N LEU A 467 8.22 -5.04 30.21
CA LEU A 467 7.50 -4.59 31.41
C LEU A 467 6.78 -3.26 31.16
N LEU A 468 7.39 -2.28 30.49
CA LEU A 468 6.73 -1.03 30.11
C LEU A 468 5.55 -1.26 29.18
N LEU A 469 5.67 -2.17 28.20
CA LEU A 469 4.55 -2.56 27.34
C LEU A 469 3.44 -3.21 28.14
N GLY A 470 3.78 -4.05 29.12
CA GLY A 470 2.85 -4.65 30.08
C GLY A 470 2.12 -3.60 30.93
N VAL A 471 2.79 -2.53 31.35
CA VAL A 471 2.16 -1.39 32.06
C VAL A 471 1.10 -0.73 31.18
N PHE A 472 1.42 -0.45 29.90
CA PHE A 472 0.45 0.09 28.96
C PHE A 472 -0.75 -0.83 28.78
N ALA A 473 -0.50 -2.13 28.57
CA ALA A 473 -1.54 -3.15 28.43
C ALA A 473 -2.42 -3.26 29.67
N ALA A 474 -1.83 -3.28 30.86
CA ALA A 474 -2.54 -3.33 32.13
C ALA A 474 -3.43 -2.08 32.34
N PHE A 475 -2.92 -0.91 31.98
CA PHE A 475 -3.69 0.34 32.02
C PHE A 475 -4.89 0.28 31.07
N MET A 476 -4.68 -0.19 29.84
CA MET A 476 -5.72 -0.36 28.84
C MET A 476 -6.81 -1.32 29.31
N ILE A 477 -6.43 -2.50 29.85
CA ILE A 477 -7.38 -3.51 30.34
C ILE A 477 -8.16 -2.97 31.54
N LYS A 478 -7.48 -2.37 32.51
CA LYS A 478 -8.10 -1.87 33.73
C LYS A 478 -9.10 -0.74 33.49
N ARG A 479 -8.78 0.16 32.57
CA ARG A 479 -9.58 1.39 32.35
C ARG A 479 -10.70 1.21 31.32
N ASP A 480 -10.41 0.63 30.16
CA ASP A 480 -11.32 0.66 29.03
C ASP A 480 -11.86 -0.72 28.60
N LEU A 481 -11.13 -1.84 28.81
CA LEU A 481 -11.56 -3.16 28.38
C LEU A 481 -12.28 -3.97 29.48
N LYS A 482 -12.18 -3.57 30.75
CA LYS A 482 -12.81 -4.29 31.87
C LYS A 482 -14.32 -4.47 31.72
N THR A 483 -14.98 -3.55 31.02
CA THR A 483 -16.44 -3.59 30.77
C THR A 483 -16.84 -4.66 29.75
N TYR A 484 -15.92 -5.13 28.90
CA TYR A 484 -16.19 -6.15 27.88
C TYR A 484 -15.85 -7.58 28.34
N PHE A 485 -15.07 -7.73 29.42
CA PHE A 485 -14.72 -9.02 30.02
C PHE A 485 -15.59 -9.39 31.24
N ARG A 486 -16.60 -8.58 31.55
CA ARG A 486 -17.71 -8.88 32.46
C ARG A 486 -18.99 -9.17 31.65
#